data_8aad27105d984aad720111e7d8b64843
#
_entry.id   8aad27105d984aad720111e7d8b64843
#
_cell.length_a   1.000
_cell.length_b   1.000
_cell.length_c   1.000
_cell.angle_alpha   90.00
_cell.angle_beta   90.00
_cell.angle_gamma   90.00
#
_symmetry.space_group_name_H-M   'P 1'
#
loop_
_entity.id
_entity.type
_entity.pdbx_description
1 polymer ?
#
loop_
_entity_poly.entity_id
_entity_poly.type
_entity_poly.pdbx_seq_one_letter_code
_entity_poly.pdbx_strand_id
1 'polypeptide(L)'
;LYMKAGTGTGLIQNMNSGKVRNSGFEVTVGYNFKPTRWLSWRTSVNASYNKNKILETAYDAEGKERLIEQNVAGTHVIYKKGGSIGDMYVPDYVRDEKGHIQLNSLGQPQFDQSGKLKYIGNMNADWMLGWSNTFTWKEFSLSLLINGRIGGKVISLTEQTLDKYGFSQRSADARLNAERNNIVASDYGNVPGIVLPDGSGRIVPVKEYYQAIGSAKSPVDYIYNATNFRLRELALGYTFRNLFGMNRNLSLSFIARNLFFIYKDAPTDPDVSLSTQNGLGAFEVFNMPSTRSYGLSVKMNF
;
A
#
# COMPACT_ATOMS: atom_id res chain seq x y z
N LEU A 1 6.59 -21.11 -18.20
CA LEU A 1 7.27 -20.70 -19.42
C LEU A 1 6.62 -21.39 -20.61
N TYR A 2 6.07 -20.65 -21.56
CA TYR A 2 5.57 -21.22 -22.82
C TYR A 2 6.75 -21.45 -23.75
N MET A 3 7.12 -22.68 -23.99
CA MET A 3 8.00 -23.02 -25.10
C MET A 3 7.13 -23.41 -26.30
N LYS A 4 7.34 -22.76 -27.44
CA LYS A 4 6.89 -23.31 -28.72
C LYS A 4 7.67 -24.60 -28.92
N ALA A 5 7.02 -25.75 -28.80
CA ALA A 5 7.64 -27.01 -29.18
C ALA A 5 7.79 -26.98 -30.70
N GLY A 6 9.00 -27.18 -31.17
CA GLY A 6 9.30 -27.31 -32.63
C GLY A 6 8.65 -28.51 -33.34
N THR A 7 7.74 -29.21 -32.66
CA THR A 7 7.05 -30.42 -33.11
C THR A 7 5.57 -30.23 -33.41
N GLY A 8 5.05 -28.99 -33.48
CA GLY A 8 3.68 -28.73 -33.93
C GLY A 8 2.56 -29.18 -32.98
N THR A 9 2.85 -29.70 -31.78
CA THR A 9 1.85 -30.29 -30.89
C THR A 9 1.32 -29.34 -29.79
N GLY A 10 1.67 -28.05 -29.81
CA GLY A 10 1.05 -27.06 -28.87
C GLY A 10 1.06 -27.39 -27.36
N LEU A 11 1.91 -28.31 -26.92
CA LEU A 11 1.98 -28.74 -25.54
C LEU A 11 2.60 -27.65 -24.66
N ILE A 12 1.89 -27.25 -23.62
CA ILE A 12 2.39 -26.39 -22.55
C ILE A 12 3.27 -27.24 -21.64
N GLN A 13 4.55 -26.95 -21.60
CA GLN A 13 5.50 -27.63 -20.73
C GLN A 13 5.87 -26.72 -19.56
N ASN A 14 5.59 -27.16 -18.32
CA ASN A 14 6.05 -26.47 -17.12
C ASN A 14 7.52 -26.82 -16.86
N MET A 15 8.38 -25.82 -16.81
CA MET A 15 9.80 -25.98 -16.52
C MET A 15 10.22 -25.10 -15.36
N ASN A 16 11.12 -25.62 -14.51
CA ASN A 16 11.81 -24.82 -13.52
C ASN A 16 12.83 -23.93 -14.24
N SER A 17 12.54 -22.64 -14.34
CA SER A 17 13.29 -21.70 -15.16
C SER A 17 13.98 -20.60 -14.37
N GLY A 18 13.96 -20.65 -13.04
CA GLY A 18 14.57 -19.62 -12.22
C GLY A 18 14.91 -20.08 -10.83
N LYS A 19 15.76 -19.30 -10.16
CA LYS A 19 16.18 -19.51 -8.79
C LYS A 19 15.99 -18.22 -7.98
N VAL A 20 15.30 -18.33 -6.87
CA VAL A 20 15.00 -17.21 -5.98
C VAL A 20 15.49 -17.54 -4.57
N ARG A 21 16.06 -16.55 -3.91
CA ARG A 21 16.47 -16.64 -2.51
C ARG A 21 15.67 -15.68 -1.67
N ASN A 22 15.06 -16.18 -0.61
CA ASN A 22 14.52 -15.41 0.49
C ASN A 22 15.48 -15.44 1.67
N SER A 23 15.75 -14.30 2.27
CA SER A 23 16.61 -14.17 3.44
C SER A 23 15.93 -13.24 4.43
N GLY A 24 15.83 -13.63 5.68
CA GLY A 24 15.15 -12.84 6.68
C GLY A 24 15.43 -13.33 8.08
N PHE A 25 14.85 -12.65 9.04
CA PHE A 25 14.84 -13.05 10.44
C PHE A 25 13.54 -12.61 11.11
N GLU A 26 13.20 -13.29 12.17
CA GLU A 26 12.07 -12.96 13.03
C GLU A 26 12.54 -12.88 14.47
N VAL A 27 12.12 -11.83 15.17
CA VAL A 27 12.48 -11.59 16.56
C VAL A 27 11.22 -11.26 17.33
N THR A 28 11.06 -11.89 18.50
CA THR A 28 10.05 -11.52 19.49
C THR A 28 10.72 -11.25 20.82
N VAL A 29 10.48 -10.07 21.35
CA VAL A 29 10.96 -9.67 22.68
C VAL A 29 9.76 -9.34 23.54
N GLY A 30 9.66 -9.99 24.69
CA GLY A 30 8.60 -9.78 25.64
C GLY A 30 9.12 -9.44 27.03
N TYR A 31 8.41 -8.59 27.73
CA TYR A 31 8.70 -8.22 29.09
C TYR A 31 7.43 -8.24 29.95
N ASN A 32 7.53 -8.76 31.16
CA ASN A 32 6.42 -8.85 32.11
C ASN A 32 6.82 -8.17 33.42
N PHE A 33 6.29 -6.98 33.64
CA PHE A 33 6.56 -6.16 34.80
C PHE A 33 5.42 -6.30 35.81
N LYS A 34 5.72 -6.75 37.02
CA LYS A 34 4.77 -6.91 38.14
C LYS A 34 5.30 -6.21 39.38
N PRO A 35 5.17 -4.87 39.46
CA PRO A 35 5.68 -4.11 40.60
C PRO A 35 4.91 -4.40 41.89
N THR A 36 3.66 -4.81 41.78
CA THR A 36 2.81 -5.19 42.91
C THR A 36 1.88 -6.35 42.53
N ARG A 37 1.22 -6.97 43.51
CA ARG A 37 0.19 -8.00 43.26
C ARG A 37 -1.06 -7.47 42.52
N TRP A 38 -1.23 -6.14 42.47
CA TRP A 38 -2.41 -5.48 41.91
C TRP A 38 -2.16 -4.90 40.52
N LEU A 39 -0.89 -4.72 40.13
CA LEU A 39 -0.50 -4.10 38.87
C LEU A 39 0.43 -5.02 38.12
N SER A 40 0.10 -5.34 36.89
CA SER A 40 1.00 -5.99 35.95
C SER A 40 0.94 -5.33 34.59
N TRP A 41 2.07 -5.23 33.94
CA TRP A 41 2.20 -4.79 32.57
C TRP A 41 3.01 -5.85 31.80
N ARG A 42 2.37 -6.41 30.78
CA ARG A 42 3.01 -7.31 29.84
C ARG A 42 3.10 -6.59 28.52
N THR A 43 4.29 -6.49 27.97
CA THR A 43 4.55 -5.94 26.63
C THR A 43 5.31 -6.94 25.80
N SER A 44 5.03 -6.98 24.51
CA SER A 44 5.76 -7.82 23.55
C SER A 44 5.84 -7.13 22.22
N VAL A 45 7.04 -7.07 21.66
CA VAL A 45 7.31 -6.57 20.31
C VAL A 45 7.76 -7.74 19.47
N ASN A 46 7.13 -7.92 18.32
CA ASN A 46 7.56 -8.84 17.30
C ASN A 46 7.93 -8.06 16.04
N ALA A 47 9.03 -8.46 15.41
CA ALA A 47 9.49 -7.88 14.17
C ALA A 47 9.96 -8.99 13.24
N SER A 48 9.49 -8.96 12.00
CA SER A 48 9.98 -9.82 10.94
C SER A 48 10.51 -8.98 9.78
N TYR A 49 11.64 -9.38 9.25
CA TYR A 49 12.28 -8.81 8.08
C TYR A 49 12.46 -9.89 7.03
N ASN A 50 12.10 -9.60 5.80
CA ASN A 50 12.30 -10.52 4.68
C ASN A 50 12.79 -9.77 3.45
N LYS A 51 13.83 -10.32 2.82
CA LYS A 51 14.36 -9.81 1.55
C LYS A 51 14.39 -10.92 0.51
N ASN A 52 13.74 -10.69 -0.60
CA ASN A 52 13.73 -11.57 -1.75
C ASN A 52 14.77 -11.13 -2.77
N LYS A 53 15.43 -12.08 -3.44
CA LYS A 53 16.34 -11.82 -4.56
C LYS A 53 16.26 -12.92 -5.61
N ILE A 54 16.08 -12.52 -6.84
CA ILE A 54 16.11 -13.40 -8.01
C ILE A 54 17.58 -13.64 -8.39
N LEU A 55 18.03 -14.89 -8.31
CA LEU A 55 19.41 -15.28 -8.59
C LEU A 55 19.60 -15.67 -10.06
N GLU A 56 18.60 -16.35 -10.61
CA GLU A 56 18.62 -16.84 -11.98
C GLU A 56 17.22 -16.72 -12.57
N THR A 57 17.15 -16.44 -13.86
CA THR A 57 15.95 -16.45 -14.69
C THR A 57 16.15 -17.37 -15.87
N ALA A 58 15.11 -17.61 -16.67
CA ALA A 58 15.26 -18.36 -17.91
C ALA A 58 16.08 -17.58 -18.93
N TYR A 59 16.74 -18.31 -19.82
CA TYR A 59 17.43 -17.76 -20.98
C TYR A 59 16.75 -18.26 -22.27
N ASP A 60 16.82 -17.46 -23.33
CA ASP A 60 16.39 -17.88 -24.66
C ASP A 60 17.46 -18.75 -25.34
N ALA A 61 17.18 -19.18 -26.58
CA ALA A 61 18.10 -20.03 -27.33
C ALA A 61 19.41 -19.30 -27.68
N GLU A 62 19.39 -17.98 -27.70
CA GLU A 62 20.52 -17.10 -27.99
C GLU A 62 21.33 -16.76 -26.72
N GLY A 63 20.93 -17.30 -25.56
CA GLY A 63 21.60 -17.05 -24.27
C GLY A 63 21.28 -15.70 -23.63
N LYS A 64 20.27 -14.99 -24.12
CA LYS A 64 19.80 -13.73 -23.56
C LYS A 64 18.82 -14.01 -22.40
N GLU A 65 18.93 -13.24 -21.33
CA GLU A 65 18.01 -13.32 -20.19
C GLU A 65 16.57 -13.09 -20.64
N ARG A 66 15.70 -14.04 -20.32
CA ARG A 66 14.29 -13.96 -20.61
C ARG A 66 13.59 -13.30 -19.45
N LEU A 67 13.20 -12.05 -19.63
CA LEU A 67 12.42 -11.33 -18.63
C LEU A 67 10.99 -11.90 -18.58
N ILE A 68 10.51 -12.16 -17.37
CA ILE A 68 9.10 -12.45 -17.14
C ILE A 68 8.48 -11.13 -16.72
N GLU A 69 7.54 -10.67 -17.52
CA GLU A 69 6.87 -9.40 -17.32
C GLU A 69 5.36 -9.61 -17.21
N GLN A 70 4.76 -8.93 -16.26
CA GLN A 70 3.32 -8.82 -16.11
C GLN A 70 2.96 -7.34 -16.13
N ASN A 71 2.13 -6.93 -17.08
CA ASN A 71 1.62 -5.56 -17.15
C ASN A 71 0.22 -5.48 -16.58
N VAL A 72 0.05 -4.60 -15.59
CA VAL A 72 -1.24 -4.34 -14.93
C VAL A 72 -1.45 -2.83 -14.89
N ALA A 73 -2.45 -2.34 -15.61
CA ALA A 73 -2.82 -0.92 -15.64
C ALA A 73 -1.63 0.04 -15.86
N GLY A 74 -0.71 -0.32 -16.77
CA GLY A 74 0.48 0.48 -17.10
C GLY A 74 1.64 0.32 -16.12
N THR A 75 1.50 -0.56 -15.13
CA THR A 75 2.61 -0.96 -14.27
C THR A 75 3.17 -2.29 -14.72
N HIS A 76 4.47 -2.33 -14.91
CA HIS A 76 5.22 -3.50 -15.33
C HIS A 76 5.87 -4.15 -14.11
N VAL A 77 5.41 -5.35 -13.73
CA VAL A 77 6.08 -6.18 -12.72
C VAL A 77 7.08 -7.07 -13.45
N ILE A 78 8.36 -6.81 -13.23
CA ILE A 78 9.43 -7.44 -14.03
C ILE A 78 10.30 -8.31 -13.12
N TYR A 79 10.39 -9.59 -13.48
CA TYR A 79 11.28 -10.55 -12.83
C TYR A 79 12.57 -10.65 -13.64
N LYS A 80 13.65 -10.10 -13.09
CA LYS A 80 14.99 -10.11 -13.71
C LYS A 80 16.03 -10.55 -12.70
N LYS A 81 17.15 -11.08 -13.18
CA LYS A 81 18.30 -11.45 -12.34
C LYS A 81 18.80 -10.23 -11.55
N GLY A 82 19.04 -10.43 -10.26
CA GLY A 82 19.47 -9.37 -9.33
C GLY A 82 18.35 -8.53 -8.74
N GLY A 83 17.15 -8.55 -9.33
CA GLY A 83 15.95 -7.91 -8.80
C GLY A 83 15.24 -8.75 -7.75
N SER A 84 14.02 -8.35 -7.38
CA SER A 84 13.17 -9.02 -6.41
C SER A 84 11.81 -9.37 -7.02
N ILE A 85 11.15 -10.39 -6.48
CA ILE A 85 9.76 -10.67 -6.81
C ILE A 85 8.92 -9.49 -6.33
N GLY A 86 8.15 -8.91 -7.26
CA GLY A 86 7.32 -7.75 -6.96
C GLY A 86 7.99 -6.39 -7.23
N ASP A 87 9.14 -6.37 -7.88
CA ASP A 87 9.73 -5.13 -8.39
C ASP A 87 8.85 -4.54 -9.50
N MET A 88 8.49 -3.27 -9.33
CA MET A 88 7.57 -2.56 -10.19
C MET A 88 8.25 -1.44 -10.95
N TYR A 89 7.82 -1.28 -12.19
CA TYR A 89 8.32 -0.28 -13.12
C TYR A 89 7.15 0.38 -13.84
N VAL A 90 7.28 1.66 -14.15
CA VAL A 90 6.26 2.42 -14.91
C VAL A 90 6.94 3.28 -15.99
N PRO A 91 6.25 3.61 -17.09
CA PRO A 91 6.66 4.70 -17.95
C PRO A 91 6.70 6.01 -17.13
N ASP A 92 7.84 6.72 -17.15
CA ASP A 92 7.96 8.03 -16.48
C ASP A 92 7.60 9.15 -17.46
N TYR A 93 7.43 10.34 -16.92
CA TYR A 93 7.27 11.55 -17.70
C TYR A 93 8.54 11.91 -18.46
N VAL A 94 8.36 12.46 -19.66
CA VAL A 94 9.45 13.17 -20.32
C VAL A 94 9.72 14.47 -19.57
N ARG A 95 10.99 14.74 -19.26
CA ARG A 95 11.41 15.93 -18.56
C ARG A 95 12.41 16.72 -19.39
N ASP A 96 12.39 18.05 -19.20
CA ASP A 96 13.41 18.92 -19.75
C ASP A 96 14.73 18.84 -18.94
N GLU A 97 15.75 19.57 -19.38
CA GLU A 97 17.06 19.64 -18.70
C GLU A 97 16.97 20.21 -17.28
N LYS A 98 15.92 20.96 -16.95
CA LYS A 98 15.64 21.51 -15.62
C LYS A 98 14.79 20.60 -14.76
N GLY A 99 14.35 19.44 -15.30
CA GLY A 99 13.54 18.48 -14.59
C GLY A 99 12.02 18.73 -14.63
N HIS A 100 11.55 19.73 -15.35
CA HIS A 100 10.14 20.01 -15.52
C HIS A 100 9.49 18.97 -16.44
N ILE A 101 8.25 18.60 -16.12
CA ILE A 101 7.44 17.65 -16.93
C ILE A 101 7.10 18.33 -18.26
N GLN A 102 7.44 17.69 -19.37
CA GLN A 102 7.03 18.17 -20.69
C GLN A 102 5.56 17.85 -20.94
N LEU A 103 4.83 18.83 -21.47
CA LEU A 103 3.41 18.74 -21.80
C LEU A 103 3.23 18.85 -23.31
N ASN A 104 2.18 18.21 -23.82
CA ASN A 104 1.77 18.38 -25.21
C ASN A 104 1.03 19.72 -25.41
N SER A 105 0.60 20.00 -26.64
CA SER A 105 -0.15 21.23 -26.98
C SER A 105 -1.47 21.36 -26.21
N LEU A 106 -2.04 20.25 -25.73
CA LEU A 106 -3.26 20.20 -24.94
C LEU A 106 -3.01 20.33 -23.42
N GLY A 107 -1.75 20.55 -22.99
CA GLY A 107 -1.40 20.63 -21.57
C GLY A 107 -1.34 19.28 -20.85
N GLN A 108 -1.30 18.17 -21.57
CA GLN A 108 -1.24 16.84 -21.01
C GLN A 108 0.21 16.38 -20.86
N PRO A 109 0.58 15.71 -19.75
CA PRO A 109 1.92 15.18 -19.56
C PRO A 109 2.31 14.16 -20.65
N GLN A 110 3.53 14.32 -21.17
CA GLN A 110 4.10 13.36 -22.09
C GLN A 110 4.84 12.25 -21.34
N PHE A 111 4.62 11.00 -21.78
CA PHE A 111 5.30 9.84 -21.24
C PHE A 111 6.42 9.39 -22.18
N ASP A 112 7.49 8.87 -21.58
CA ASP A 112 8.61 8.31 -22.34
C ASP A 112 8.14 7.09 -23.16
N GLN A 113 8.20 7.23 -24.48
CA GLN A 113 7.81 6.18 -25.43
C GLN A 113 9.01 5.36 -25.91
N SER A 114 10.21 5.62 -25.40
CA SER A 114 11.41 4.86 -25.78
C SER A 114 11.41 3.41 -25.27
N GLY A 115 10.40 3.04 -24.47
CA GLY A 115 10.34 1.75 -23.78
C GLY A 115 11.17 1.69 -22.50
N LYS A 116 11.80 2.79 -22.11
CA LYS A 116 12.52 2.88 -20.84
C LYS A 116 11.53 3.02 -19.68
N LEU A 117 11.62 2.09 -18.75
CA LEU A 117 10.76 2.07 -17.58
C LEU A 117 11.53 2.54 -16.34
N LYS A 118 10.87 3.33 -15.50
CA LYS A 118 11.38 3.79 -14.23
C LYS A 118 11.04 2.78 -13.12
N TYR A 119 12.04 2.38 -12.37
CA TYR A 119 11.83 1.59 -11.15
C TYR A 119 11.14 2.44 -10.07
N ILE A 120 10.04 1.94 -9.54
CA ILE A 120 9.22 2.65 -8.55
C ILE A 120 9.25 2.01 -7.16
N GLY A 121 9.86 0.86 -7.02
CA GLY A 121 9.97 0.10 -5.78
C GLY A 121 9.38 -1.29 -5.86
N ASN A 122 9.31 -1.95 -4.73
CA ASN A 122 8.75 -3.29 -4.57
C ASN A 122 7.36 -3.23 -3.95
N MET A 123 6.47 -4.15 -4.33
CA MET A 123 5.12 -4.25 -3.73
C MET A 123 5.14 -4.79 -2.30
N ASN A 124 6.16 -5.57 -1.95
CA ASN A 124 6.26 -6.21 -0.65
C ASN A 124 6.94 -5.29 0.36
N ALA A 125 6.46 -5.28 1.59
CA ALA A 125 7.12 -4.59 2.68
C ALA A 125 8.37 -5.36 3.11
N ASP A 126 9.41 -4.62 3.53
CA ASP A 126 10.61 -5.21 4.10
C ASP A 126 10.39 -5.66 5.54
N TRP A 127 9.60 -4.91 6.31
CA TRP A 127 9.35 -5.16 7.72
C TRP A 127 7.87 -5.28 8.04
N MET A 128 7.55 -6.28 8.88
CA MET A 128 6.26 -6.41 9.55
C MET A 128 6.49 -6.33 11.06
N LEU A 129 5.74 -5.47 11.73
CA LEU A 129 5.89 -5.17 13.14
C LEU A 129 4.59 -5.41 13.89
N GLY A 130 4.70 -5.90 15.10
CA GLY A 130 3.58 -6.00 16.03
C GLY A 130 4.02 -5.58 17.43
N TRP A 131 3.21 -4.77 18.09
CA TRP A 131 3.45 -4.37 19.46
C TRP A 131 2.18 -4.59 20.28
N SER A 132 2.24 -5.58 21.17
CA SER A 132 1.15 -5.89 22.08
C SER A 132 1.46 -5.41 23.50
N ASN A 133 0.44 -4.84 24.15
CA ASN A 133 0.52 -4.41 25.53
C ASN A 133 -0.72 -4.89 26.27
N THR A 134 -0.53 -5.40 27.47
CA THR A 134 -1.61 -5.74 28.38
C THR A 134 -1.29 -5.18 29.76
N PHE A 135 -2.12 -4.28 30.21
CA PHE A 135 -2.10 -3.70 31.55
C PHE A 135 -3.20 -4.35 32.37
N THR A 136 -2.88 -4.81 33.56
CA THR A 136 -3.87 -5.31 34.52
C THR A 136 -3.70 -4.56 35.82
N TRP A 137 -4.77 -3.93 36.28
CA TRP A 137 -4.82 -3.23 37.54
C TRP A 137 -6.03 -3.69 38.35
N LYS A 138 -5.74 -4.47 39.39
CA LYS A 138 -6.77 -5.17 40.15
C LYS A 138 -7.65 -6.03 39.23
N GLU A 139 -8.93 -5.70 39.12
CA GLU A 139 -9.92 -6.37 38.28
C GLU A 139 -10.03 -5.80 36.87
N PHE A 140 -9.38 -4.66 36.60
CA PHE A 140 -9.37 -4.02 35.27
C PHE A 140 -8.26 -4.57 34.40
N SER A 141 -8.53 -4.72 33.13
CA SER A 141 -7.54 -5.04 32.10
C SER A 141 -7.70 -4.13 30.89
N LEU A 142 -6.57 -3.68 30.35
CA LEU A 142 -6.48 -2.93 29.09
C LEU A 142 -5.48 -3.65 28.20
N SER A 143 -5.91 -4.06 27.01
CA SER A 143 -5.05 -4.62 26.00
C SER A 143 -5.04 -3.76 24.76
N LEU A 144 -3.85 -3.56 24.20
CA LEU A 144 -3.58 -2.79 22.99
C LEU A 144 -2.74 -3.63 22.03
N LEU A 145 -3.12 -3.68 20.77
CA LEU A 145 -2.33 -4.27 19.70
C LEU A 145 -2.14 -3.24 18.58
N ILE A 146 -0.89 -2.90 18.33
CA ILE A 146 -0.49 -2.03 17.22
C ILE A 146 0.27 -2.89 16.21
N ASN A 147 -0.16 -2.85 14.96
CA ASN A 147 0.55 -3.45 13.86
C ASN A 147 1.21 -2.37 13.00
N GLY A 148 2.39 -2.67 12.48
CA GLY A 148 3.12 -1.82 11.56
C GLY A 148 3.62 -2.60 10.35
N ARG A 149 3.67 -1.90 9.24
CA ARG A 149 4.27 -2.35 7.99
C ARG A 149 5.22 -1.25 7.52
N ILE A 150 6.48 -1.57 7.21
CA ILE A 150 7.45 -0.60 6.72
C ILE A 150 7.96 -1.05 5.36
N GLY A 151 7.93 -0.12 4.41
CA GLY A 151 8.30 -0.38 3.02
C GLY A 151 7.12 -0.89 2.18
N GLY A 152 7.43 -1.26 0.96
CA GLY A 152 6.45 -1.60 -0.06
C GLY A 152 5.82 -0.37 -0.72
N LYS A 153 5.20 -0.62 -1.86
CA LYS A 153 4.45 0.39 -2.62
C LYS A 153 3.03 -0.09 -2.85
N VAL A 154 2.10 0.86 -2.88
CA VAL A 154 0.71 0.65 -3.28
C VAL A 154 0.36 1.62 -4.39
N ILE A 155 -0.42 1.16 -5.35
CA ILE A 155 -0.90 1.93 -6.49
C ILE A 155 -2.42 2.04 -6.38
N SER A 156 -2.91 3.26 -6.21
CA SER A 156 -4.34 3.53 -6.12
C SER A 156 -4.94 3.81 -7.49
N LEU A 157 -5.46 2.77 -8.12
CA LEU A 157 -6.25 2.92 -9.36
C LEU A 157 -7.65 3.53 -9.07
N THR A 158 -8.11 3.44 -7.83
CA THR A 158 -9.29 4.17 -7.37
C THR A 158 -9.09 5.66 -7.51
N GLU A 159 -8.01 6.21 -6.98
CA GLU A 159 -7.74 7.65 -7.08
C GLU A 159 -7.51 8.09 -8.52
N GLN A 160 -6.79 7.27 -9.31
CA GLN A 160 -6.64 7.51 -10.75
C GLN A 160 -8.00 7.62 -11.45
N THR A 161 -8.91 6.71 -11.14
CA THR A 161 -10.26 6.74 -11.72
C THR A 161 -11.08 7.93 -11.24
N LEU A 162 -10.98 8.28 -9.95
CA LEU A 162 -11.65 9.45 -9.40
C LEU A 162 -11.16 10.76 -10.04
N ASP A 163 -9.85 10.88 -10.30
CA ASP A 163 -9.30 12.03 -11.03
C ASP A 163 -9.83 12.09 -12.46
N LYS A 164 -9.80 10.96 -13.16
CA LYS A 164 -10.31 10.85 -14.52
C LYS A 164 -11.73 11.39 -14.66
N TYR A 165 -12.58 11.18 -13.65
CA TYR A 165 -13.96 11.65 -13.65
C TYR A 165 -14.18 12.94 -12.84
N GLY A 166 -13.14 13.51 -12.22
CA GLY A 166 -13.19 14.75 -11.46
C GLY A 166 -13.84 14.64 -10.08
N PHE A 167 -13.85 13.44 -9.49
CA PHE A 167 -14.46 13.14 -8.18
C PHE A 167 -13.45 12.97 -7.05
N SER A 168 -12.15 13.16 -7.31
CA SER A 168 -11.13 13.02 -6.27
C SER A 168 -11.13 14.19 -5.30
N GLN A 169 -10.74 13.93 -4.04
CA GLN A 169 -10.57 14.98 -3.05
C GLN A 169 -9.52 16.00 -3.47
N ARG A 170 -8.39 15.54 -4.05
CA ARG A 170 -7.31 16.44 -4.49
C ARG A 170 -7.74 17.38 -5.62
N SER A 171 -8.62 16.92 -6.54
CA SER A 171 -9.16 17.80 -7.58
C SER A 171 -10.13 18.82 -7.01
N ALA A 172 -10.89 18.46 -5.97
CA ALA A 172 -11.75 19.39 -5.24
C ALA A 172 -10.91 20.43 -4.47
N ASP A 173 -9.89 20.00 -3.75
CA ASP A 173 -9.00 20.87 -2.99
C ASP A 173 -8.24 21.83 -3.92
N ALA A 174 -7.79 21.37 -5.09
CA ALA A 174 -7.16 22.21 -6.10
C ALA A 174 -8.11 23.30 -6.61
N ARG A 175 -9.41 22.99 -6.84
CA ARG A 175 -10.42 23.99 -7.22
C ARG A 175 -10.63 25.03 -6.13
N LEU A 176 -10.78 24.58 -4.87
CA LEU A 176 -10.93 25.49 -3.74
C LEU A 176 -9.71 26.39 -3.56
N ASN A 177 -8.51 25.83 -3.75
CA ASN A 177 -7.27 26.61 -3.69
C ASN A 177 -7.20 27.62 -4.82
N ALA A 178 -7.57 27.26 -6.04
CA ALA A 178 -7.64 28.17 -7.19
C ALA A 178 -8.60 29.34 -6.94
N GLU A 179 -9.79 29.05 -6.40
CA GLU A 179 -10.78 30.07 -6.04
C GLU A 179 -10.26 31.04 -4.97
N ARG A 180 -9.65 30.50 -3.89
CA ARG A 180 -9.09 31.30 -2.79
C ARG A 180 -7.97 32.23 -3.22
N ASN A 181 -7.15 31.78 -4.18
CA ASN A 181 -5.97 32.51 -4.63
C ASN A 181 -6.17 33.22 -5.98
N ASN A 182 -7.41 33.27 -6.50
CA ASN A 182 -7.76 33.84 -7.79
C ASN A 182 -6.90 33.29 -8.94
N ILE A 183 -6.58 32.00 -8.91
CA ILE A 183 -5.87 31.31 -10.01
C ILE A 183 -6.90 30.93 -11.06
N VAL A 184 -6.92 31.67 -12.15
CA VAL A 184 -7.97 31.55 -13.17
C VAL A 184 -7.37 31.17 -14.51
N ALA A 185 -7.95 30.16 -15.16
CA ALA A 185 -7.66 29.81 -16.55
C ALA A 185 -8.47 30.71 -17.49
N SER A 186 -7.91 31.89 -17.81
CA SER A 186 -8.59 32.93 -18.59
C SER A 186 -8.91 32.50 -20.01
N ASP A 187 -8.01 31.74 -20.63
CA ASP A 187 -8.18 31.22 -21.99
C ASP A 187 -9.31 30.18 -22.12
N TYR A 188 -9.85 29.73 -20.99
CA TYR A 188 -10.89 28.71 -20.88
C TYR A 188 -12.20 29.24 -20.24
N GLY A 189 -12.44 30.52 -20.32
CA GLY A 189 -13.70 31.13 -19.82
C GLY A 189 -13.68 31.46 -18.32
N ASN A 190 -12.49 31.80 -17.77
CA ASN A 190 -12.33 32.22 -16.38
C ASN A 190 -12.77 31.19 -15.33
N VAL A 191 -12.42 29.94 -15.57
CA VAL A 191 -12.69 28.84 -14.63
C VAL A 191 -11.52 28.65 -13.66
N PRO A 192 -11.71 28.03 -12.48
CA PRO A 192 -10.62 27.69 -11.56
C PRO A 192 -9.50 26.94 -12.25
N GLY A 193 -8.27 27.44 -12.12
CA GLY A 193 -7.10 26.97 -12.85
C GLY A 193 -6.01 26.39 -11.95
N ILE A 194 -5.10 25.65 -12.57
CA ILE A 194 -3.86 25.17 -11.97
C ILE A 194 -2.68 25.60 -12.84
N VAL A 195 -1.61 26.08 -12.19
CA VAL A 195 -0.36 26.39 -12.87
C VAL A 195 0.31 25.08 -13.27
N LEU A 196 0.66 24.94 -14.54
CA LEU A 196 1.28 23.72 -15.04
C LEU A 196 2.67 23.49 -14.46
N PRO A 197 3.02 22.21 -14.18
CA PRO A 197 4.34 21.87 -13.59
C PRO A 197 5.49 21.87 -14.62
N ASP A 198 5.29 22.41 -15.81
CA ASP A 198 6.28 22.52 -16.89
C ASP A 198 7.18 23.76 -16.81
N GLY A 199 6.98 24.58 -15.78
CA GLY A 199 7.73 25.84 -15.59
C GLY A 199 7.35 26.97 -16.56
N SER A 200 6.34 26.76 -17.43
CA SER A 200 5.87 27.78 -18.38
C SER A 200 5.06 28.91 -17.72
N GLY A 201 4.53 28.63 -16.51
CA GLY A 201 3.57 29.53 -15.84
C GLY A 201 2.18 29.51 -16.46
N ARG A 202 1.93 28.66 -17.45
CA ARG A 202 0.63 28.51 -18.13
C ARG A 202 -0.40 27.96 -17.15
N ILE A 203 -1.63 28.47 -17.20
CA ILE A 203 -2.74 28.05 -16.35
C ILE A 203 -3.76 27.32 -17.21
N VAL A 204 -4.13 26.13 -16.76
CA VAL A 204 -5.20 25.30 -17.41
C VAL A 204 -6.30 25.01 -16.39
N PRO A 205 -7.53 24.67 -16.82
CA PRO A 205 -8.60 24.29 -15.90
C PRO A 205 -8.20 23.12 -15.01
N VAL A 206 -8.47 23.20 -13.71
CA VAL A 206 -8.21 22.13 -12.75
C VAL A 206 -8.84 20.82 -13.21
N LYS A 207 -10.07 20.87 -13.71
CA LYS A 207 -10.77 19.68 -14.22
C LYS A 207 -10.01 18.99 -15.34
N GLU A 208 -9.58 19.75 -16.36
CA GLU A 208 -8.87 19.19 -17.52
C GLU A 208 -7.52 18.58 -17.14
N TYR A 209 -6.79 19.26 -16.26
CA TYR A 209 -5.52 18.75 -15.75
C TYR A 209 -5.69 17.39 -15.05
N TYR A 210 -6.61 17.27 -14.08
CA TYR A 210 -6.83 16.01 -13.37
C TYR A 210 -7.41 14.92 -14.27
N GLN A 211 -8.28 15.26 -15.19
CA GLN A 211 -8.77 14.29 -16.19
C GLN A 211 -7.65 13.77 -17.10
N ALA A 212 -6.71 14.62 -17.47
CA ALA A 212 -5.57 14.21 -18.30
C ALA A 212 -4.66 13.23 -17.57
N ILE A 213 -4.23 13.53 -16.33
CA ILE A 213 -3.39 12.62 -15.55
C ILE A 213 -4.13 11.33 -15.16
N GLY A 214 -5.42 11.42 -14.82
CA GLY A 214 -6.26 10.25 -14.49
C GLY A 214 -6.53 9.33 -15.68
N SER A 215 -6.48 9.87 -16.90
CA SER A 215 -6.64 9.11 -18.14
C SER A 215 -5.31 8.58 -18.69
N ALA A 216 -4.19 8.91 -18.05
CA ALA A 216 -2.87 8.51 -18.47
C ALA A 216 -2.68 6.98 -18.39
N LYS A 217 -1.87 6.44 -19.31
CA LYS A 217 -1.54 5.01 -19.33
C LYS A 217 -0.59 4.58 -18.21
N SER A 218 0.10 5.54 -17.58
CA SER A 218 1.02 5.28 -16.47
C SER A 218 0.40 5.76 -15.16
N PRO A 219 0.41 4.94 -14.09
CA PRO A 219 -0.11 5.34 -12.79
C PRO A 219 0.94 6.07 -11.93
N VAL A 220 1.94 6.73 -12.53
CA VAL A 220 3.08 7.32 -11.81
C VAL A 220 2.69 8.29 -10.70
N ASP A 221 1.56 9.01 -10.83
CA ASP A 221 1.04 9.96 -9.84
C ASP A 221 0.23 9.31 -8.72
N TYR A 222 0.00 8.01 -8.81
CA TYR A 222 -0.87 7.25 -7.91
C TYR A 222 -0.11 6.20 -7.12
N ILE A 223 1.21 6.36 -7.03
CA ILE A 223 2.13 5.46 -6.33
C ILE A 223 2.43 6.03 -4.97
N TYR A 224 2.06 5.29 -3.93
CA TYR A 224 2.24 5.67 -2.54
C TYR A 224 3.15 4.70 -1.81
N ASN A 225 3.73 5.15 -0.69
CA ASN A 225 4.41 4.26 0.23
C ASN A 225 3.36 3.44 1.00
N ALA A 226 3.53 2.13 1.06
CA ALA A 226 2.62 1.25 1.78
C ALA A 226 2.90 1.21 3.29
N THR A 227 3.91 1.94 3.77
CA THR A 227 4.22 2.06 5.20
C THR A 227 3.00 2.57 5.96
N ASN A 228 2.62 1.82 6.99
CA ASN A 228 1.52 2.21 7.86
C ASN A 228 1.68 1.63 9.26
N PHE A 229 1.04 2.28 10.23
CA PHE A 229 0.87 1.81 11.60
C PHE A 229 -0.59 1.95 11.98
N ARG A 230 -1.17 0.89 12.54
CA ARG A 230 -2.60 0.81 12.87
C ARG A 230 -2.81 0.34 14.30
N LEU A 231 -3.75 0.97 15.02
CA LEU A 231 -4.31 0.39 16.22
C LEU A 231 -5.27 -0.75 15.83
N ARG A 232 -4.73 -1.98 15.93
CA ARG A 232 -5.40 -3.19 15.44
C ARG A 232 -6.47 -3.69 16.39
N GLU A 233 -6.18 -3.62 17.70
CA GLU A 233 -7.14 -4.02 18.73
C GLU A 233 -6.97 -3.15 19.99
N LEU A 234 -8.09 -2.79 20.56
CA LEU A 234 -8.25 -2.22 21.90
C LEU A 234 -9.26 -3.09 22.64
N ALA A 235 -8.87 -3.62 23.79
CA ALA A 235 -9.79 -4.35 24.65
C ALA A 235 -9.74 -3.80 26.08
N LEU A 236 -10.92 -3.51 26.62
CA LEU A 236 -11.14 -3.09 28.01
C LEU A 236 -11.93 -4.17 28.72
N GLY A 237 -11.39 -4.71 29.81
CA GLY A 237 -12.03 -5.77 30.56
C GLY A 237 -12.15 -5.46 32.04
N TYR A 238 -13.18 -6.02 32.64
CA TYR A 238 -13.38 -6.03 34.09
C TYR A 238 -13.77 -7.43 34.56
N THR A 239 -13.16 -7.92 35.63
CA THR A 239 -13.41 -9.25 36.18
C THR A 239 -14.04 -9.13 37.55
N PHE A 240 -15.32 -9.52 37.67
CA PHE A 240 -16.01 -9.69 38.93
C PHE A 240 -15.56 -11.00 39.57
N ARG A 241 -14.91 -10.91 40.74
CA ARG A 241 -14.44 -12.08 41.49
C ARG A 241 -15.48 -12.50 42.51
N ASN A 242 -15.51 -13.78 42.81
CA ASN A 242 -16.41 -14.37 43.81
C ASN A 242 -17.87 -14.00 43.61
N LEU A 243 -18.35 -14.06 42.39
CA LEU A 243 -19.73 -13.73 42.05
C LEU A 243 -20.69 -14.61 42.85
N PHE A 244 -21.60 -13.97 43.58
CA PHE A 244 -22.59 -14.63 44.50
C PHE A 244 -21.98 -15.54 45.58
N GLY A 245 -20.72 -15.33 45.98
CA GLY A 245 -20.08 -16.12 47.05
C GLY A 245 -19.69 -17.56 46.63
N MET A 246 -19.77 -17.90 45.33
CA MET A 246 -19.58 -19.27 44.81
C MET A 246 -18.22 -19.53 44.21
N ASN A 247 -17.20 -18.76 44.52
CA ASN A 247 -15.83 -18.84 43.91
C ASN A 247 -15.84 -18.80 42.38
N ARG A 248 -16.86 -18.19 41.77
CA ARG A 248 -17.04 -18.01 40.35
C ARG A 248 -16.58 -16.62 39.90
N ASN A 249 -15.95 -16.53 38.77
CA ASN A 249 -15.50 -15.26 38.21
C ASN A 249 -16.23 -14.97 36.89
N LEU A 250 -16.77 -13.74 36.79
CA LEU A 250 -17.36 -13.22 35.55
C LEU A 250 -16.48 -12.12 34.99
N SER A 251 -15.98 -12.32 33.80
CA SER A 251 -15.19 -11.31 33.05
C SER A 251 -16.03 -10.74 31.91
N LEU A 252 -16.17 -9.42 31.90
CA LEU A 252 -16.80 -8.66 30.83
C LEU A 252 -15.71 -7.89 30.09
N SER A 253 -15.69 -7.95 28.77
CA SER A 253 -14.72 -7.21 27.99
C SER A 253 -15.38 -6.55 26.78
N PHE A 254 -15.08 -5.28 26.56
CA PHE A 254 -15.37 -4.56 25.34
C PHE A 254 -14.15 -4.64 24.44
N ILE A 255 -14.34 -5.03 23.19
CA ILE A 255 -13.27 -5.21 22.20
C ILE A 255 -13.60 -4.36 20.99
N ALA A 256 -12.64 -3.55 20.57
CA ALA A 256 -12.73 -2.76 19.36
C ALA A 256 -11.55 -3.08 18.44
N ARG A 257 -11.80 -3.27 17.15
CA ARG A 257 -10.76 -3.66 16.16
C ARG A 257 -10.70 -2.70 14.99
N ASN A 258 -9.49 -2.58 14.41
CA ASN A 258 -9.20 -1.73 13.24
C ASN A 258 -9.65 -0.27 13.43
N LEU A 259 -9.39 0.30 14.61
CA LEU A 259 -9.95 1.59 15.01
C LEU A 259 -9.51 2.73 14.10
N PHE A 260 -8.20 2.87 13.89
CA PHE A 260 -7.64 3.91 13.03
C PHE A 260 -6.17 3.63 12.69
N PHE A 261 -5.71 4.28 11.62
CA PHE A 261 -4.29 4.36 11.32
C PHE A 261 -3.65 5.44 12.19
N ILE A 262 -2.57 5.06 12.86
CA ILE A 262 -1.70 6.01 13.56
C ILE A 262 -0.88 6.78 12.52
N TYR A 263 -0.47 6.08 11.46
CA TYR A 263 0.22 6.63 10.31
C TYR A 263 -0.12 5.85 9.04
N LYS A 264 -0.32 6.54 7.93
CA LYS A 264 -0.33 6.00 6.56
C LYS A 264 -0.02 7.11 5.57
N ASP A 265 0.59 6.77 4.44
CA ASP A 265 0.88 7.69 3.33
C ASP A 265 -0.21 7.60 2.25
N ALA A 266 -0.67 6.39 1.94
CA ALA A 266 -1.68 6.17 0.90
C ALA A 266 -3.03 6.79 1.26
N PRO A 267 -3.79 7.34 0.28
CA PRO A 267 -5.13 7.89 0.51
C PRO A 267 -6.12 6.80 0.93
N THR A 268 -5.96 5.60 0.41
CA THR A 268 -6.77 4.42 0.71
C THR A 268 -6.15 3.57 1.82
N ASP A 269 -6.75 2.43 2.14
CA ASP A 269 -6.20 1.45 3.09
C ASP A 269 -5.06 0.65 2.41
N PRO A 270 -3.79 0.84 2.80
CA PRO A 270 -2.65 0.21 2.13
C PRO A 270 -2.53 -1.30 2.40
N ASP A 271 -3.29 -1.85 3.35
CA ASP A 271 -3.31 -3.28 3.65
C ASP A 271 -4.31 -4.05 2.78
N VAL A 272 -5.13 -3.34 2.00
CA VAL A 272 -6.12 -3.94 1.11
C VAL A 272 -5.58 -3.91 -0.32
N SER A 273 -5.54 -5.06 -0.97
CA SER A 273 -5.06 -5.23 -2.33
C SER A 273 -6.10 -5.90 -3.23
N LEU A 274 -5.97 -5.71 -4.54
CA LEU A 274 -6.82 -6.35 -5.55
C LEU A 274 -6.77 -7.88 -5.44
N SER A 275 -5.59 -8.42 -5.17
CA SER A 275 -5.36 -9.86 -5.05
C SER A 275 -4.08 -10.12 -4.26
N THR A 276 -4.01 -11.28 -3.62
CA THR A 276 -2.78 -11.81 -3.00
C THR A 276 -1.87 -12.52 -3.98
N GLN A 277 -2.27 -12.60 -5.26
CA GLN A 277 -1.48 -13.21 -6.31
C GLN A 277 -0.23 -12.37 -6.60
N ASN A 278 0.87 -13.06 -6.95
CA ASN A 278 2.10 -12.40 -7.35
C ASN A 278 1.84 -11.42 -8.52
N GLY A 279 2.32 -10.19 -8.37
CA GLY A 279 2.14 -9.13 -9.35
C GLY A 279 0.89 -8.27 -9.16
N LEU A 280 -0.07 -8.65 -8.31
CA LEU A 280 -1.31 -7.90 -8.06
C LEU A 280 -1.42 -7.32 -6.65
N GLY A 281 -0.50 -7.66 -5.76
CA GLY A 281 -0.56 -7.28 -4.35
C GLY A 281 -0.40 -5.78 -4.06
N ALA A 282 0.09 -5.00 -5.03
CA ALA A 282 0.25 -3.56 -4.88
C ALA A 282 -0.96 -2.74 -5.34
N PHE A 283 -1.90 -3.34 -6.06
CA PHE A 283 -3.00 -2.59 -6.67
C PHE A 283 -4.20 -2.50 -5.75
N GLU A 284 -4.70 -1.29 -5.59
CA GLU A 284 -5.97 -0.99 -4.95
C GLU A 284 -6.94 -0.47 -6.02
N VAL A 285 -8.11 -1.11 -6.13
CA VAL A 285 -9.14 -0.81 -7.15
C VAL A 285 -10.51 -0.90 -6.52
N PHE A 286 -11.04 0.19 -6.01
CA PHE A 286 -12.35 0.27 -5.35
C PHE A 286 -12.58 -0.84 -4.31
N ASN A 287 -11.52 -1.27 -3.65
CA ASN A 287 -11.57 -2.30 -2.64
C ASN A 287 -12.33 -1.80 -1.41
N MET A 288 -13.10 -2.69 -0.76
CA MET A 288 -13.70 -2.35 0.51
C MET A 288 -12.61 -2.09 1.56
N PRO A 289 -12.58 -0.93 2.21
CA PRO A 289 -11.64 -0.67 3.30
C PRO A 289 -11.89 -1.64 4.45
N SER A 290 -10.86 -1.88 5.26
CA SER A 290 -11.01 -2.70 6.45
C SER A 290 -12.05 -2.12 7.39
N THR A 291 -12.98 -2.98 7.83
CA THR A 291 -14.08 -2.58 8.72
C THR A 291 -13.59 -2.39 10.15
N ARG A 292 -14.15 -1.39 10.84
CA ARG A 292 -14.09 -1.32 12.30
C ARG A 292 -15.11 -2.27 12.89
N SER A 293 -14.72 -3.00 13.91
CA SER A 293 -15.64 -3.88 14.62
C SER A 293 -15.62 -3.61 16.12
N TYR A 294 -16.78 -3.73 16.73
CA TYR A 294 -16.98 -3.59 18.17
C TYR A 294 -17.69 -4.83 18.67
N GLY A 295 -17.25 -5.35 19.80
CA GLY A 295 -17.80 -6.56 20.39
C GLY A 295 -17.79 -6.53 21.90
N LEU A 296 -18.68 -7.32 22.48
CA LEU A 296 -18.70 -7.62 23.91
C LEU A 296 -18.35 -9.09 24.11
N SER A 297 -17.45 -9.37 25.04
CA SER A 297 -17.11 -10.74 25.44
C SER A 297 -17.52 -10.94 26.90
N VAL A 298 -18.23 -12.02 27.13
CA VAL A 298 -18.64 -12.46 28.47
C VAL A 298 -18.03 -13.84 28.72
N LYS A 299 -17.18 -13.95 29.73
CA LYS A 299 -16.54 -15.20 30.12
C LYS A 299 -16.85 -15.49 31.59
N MET A 300 -17.40 -16.66 31.84
CA MET A 300 -17.68 -17.13 33.20
C MET A 300 -16.88 -18.41 33.47
N ASN A 301 -16.18 -18.42 34.61
CA ASN A 301 -15.49 -19.61 35.10
C ASN A 301 -16.30 -20.18 36.28
N PHE A 302 -16.64 -21.46 36.22
CA PHE A 302 -17.41 -22.21 37.22
C PHE A 302 -16.52 -22.95 38.19
#